data_402d2509d396b9e1c5f74e57d89860ee
#
_entry.id   402d2509d396b9e1c5f74e57d89860ee
#
_cell.length_a   1.000
_cell.length_b   1.000
_cell.length_c   1.000
_cell.angle_alpha   90.00
_cell.angle_beta   90.00
_cell.angle_gamma   90.00
#
_symmetry.space_group_name_H-M   'P 1'
#
loop_
_entity.id
_entity.type
_entity.pdbx_description
1 polymer ?
#
loop_
_entity_poly.entity_id
_entity_poly.type
_entity_poly.pdbx_seq_one_letter_code
_entity_poly.pdbx_strand_id
1 'polypeptide(L)'
;MNHAYTGKKYNYVYAAGAAVKDDVMWGPNQCLVKFNTAPEVGAKAEESVWYFGERCFMQEPIFARKPTGVDEDDGYVLVVVNDAGRDKSDLHVFDAKKIEDGPVATVTLEDHLPPGLHGYWSDVVHA
;
A
#
# COMPACT_ATOMS: atom_id res chain seq x y z
N MET A 1 -7.62 2.76 1.57
CA MET A 1 -8.81 1.97 1.97
C MET A 1 -9.66 1.64 0.76
N ASN A 2 -10.58 0.69 0.88
CA ASN A 2 -11.54 0.38 -0.17
C ASN A 2 -12.56 1.53 -0.32
N HIS A 3 -12.62 2.18 -1.50
CA HIS A 3 -13.49 3.33 -1.76
C HIS A 3 -14.99 3.04 -1.64
N ALA A 4 -15.43 1.77 -1.77
CA ALA A 4 -16.81 1.37 -1.54
C ALA A 4 -17.27 1.60 -0.08
N TYR A 5 -16.32 1.81 0.83
CA TYR A 5 -16.55 2.08 2.25
C TYR A 5 -16.35 3.54 2.63
N THR A 6 -16.15 4.44 1.68
CA THR A 6 -16.06 5.89 1.95
C THR A 6 -17.32 6.39 2.64
N GLY A 7 -17.17 7.03 3.80
CA GLY A 7 -18.28 7.51 4.62
C GLY A 7 -19.08 6.43 5.37
N LYS A 8 -18.60 5.18 5.38
CA LYS A 8 -19.18 4.06 6.12
C LYS A 8 -18.20 3.55 7.18
N LYS A 9 -18.67 2.67 8.07
CA LYS A 9 -17.77 1.92 8.93
C LYS A 9 -16.85 1.02 8.07
N TYR A 10 -15.56 1.10 8.32
CA TYR A 10 -14.52 0.28 7.68
C TYR A 10 -13.63 -0.36 8.74
N ASN A 11 -12.96 -1.43 8.36
CA ASN A 11 -12.09 -2.20 9.25
C ASN A 11 -10.64 -2.10 8.84
N TYR A 12 -10.33 -1.87 7.55
CA TYR A 12 -8.97 -1.94 7.04
C TYR A 12 -8.49 -0.62 6.44
N VAL A 13 -7.28 -0.22 6.84
CA VAL A 13 -6.57 0.92 6.25
C VAL A 13 -5.22 0.45 5.75
N TYR A 14 -4.85 0.88 4.55
CA TYR A 14 -3.51 0.70 3.98
C TYR A 14 -2.81 2.05 4.00
N ALA A 15 -1.61 2.08 4.54
CA ALA A 15 -0.85 3.31 4.72
C ALA A 15 0.62 3.13 4.34
N ALA A 16 1.26 4.24 4.00
CA ALA A 16 2.69 4.33 3.86
C ALA A 16 3.32 4.65 5.22
N GLY A 17 4.37 3.93 5.58
CA GLY A 17 5.10 4.11 6.81
C GLY A 17 6.59 4.30 6.58
N ALA A 18 7.24 5.04 7.46
CA ALA A 18 8.68 5.14 7.51
C ALA A 18 9.28 3.99 8.33
N ALA A 19 10.38 3.40 7.88
CA ALA A 19 11.20 2.54 8.72
C ALA A 19 12.02 3.43 9.65
N VAL A 20 11.51 3.68 10.84
CA VAL A 20 12.18 4.53 11.83
C VAL A 20 13.31 3.73 12.48
N LYS A 21 14.56 4.15 12.24
CA LYS A 21 15.65 3.88 13.16
C LYS A 21 15.74 5.08 14.10
N ASP A 22 16.00 4.80 15.38
CA ASP A 22 16.14 5.75 16.48
C ASP A 22 16.64 7.14 16.03
N ASP A 23 15.98 8.20 16.42
CA ASP A 23 16.31 9.61 16.21
C ASP A 23 15.85 10.30 14.91
N VAL A 24 15.22 9.62 13.96
CA VAL A 24 14.70 10.28 12.76
C VAL A 24 13.19 10.44 12.88
N MET A 25 12.73 11.65 13.16
CA MET A 25 11.31 11.97 13.28
C MET A 25 10.57 11.96 11.93
N TRP A 26 11.29 12.03 10.83
CA TRP A 26 10.78 12.04 9.46
C TRP A 26 11.71 11.23 8.56
N GLY A 27 11.22 10.14 8.05
CA GLY A 27 11.90 9.33 7.05
C GLY A 27 11.05 9.18 5.79
N PRO A 28 11.67 8.83 4.67
CA PRO A 28 10.92 8.46 3.48
C PRO A 28 10.09 7.21 3.77
N ASN A 29 8.94 7.10 3.10
CA ASN A 29 8.06 5.95 3.25
C ASN A 29 8.71 4.70 2.64
N GLN A 30 8.96 3.70 3.47
CA GLN A 30 9.63 2.46 3.09
C GLN A 30 8.82 1.20 3.42
N CYS A 31 7.69 1.37 4.12
CA CYS A 31 6.84 0.27 4.55
C CYS A 31 5.42 0.45 4.03
N LEU A 32 4.84 -0.63 3.49
CA LEU A 32 3.40 -0.77 3.35
C LEU A 32 2.84 -1.33 4.65
N VAL A 33 1.84 -0.68 5.22
CA VAL A 33 1.20 -1.09 6.47
C VAL A 33 -0.29 -1.31 6.23
N LYS A 34 -0.82 -2.43 6.69
CA LYS A 34 -2.26 -2.70 6.81
C LYS A 34 -2.64 -2.65 8.28
N PHE A 35 -3.59 -1.81 8.61
CA PHE A 35 -4.18 -1.74 9.95
C PHE A 35 -5.57 -2.37 9.94
N ASN A 36 -5.85 -3.25 10.91
CA ASN A 36 -7.20 -3.63 11.29
C ASN A 36 -7.69 -2.63 12.35
N THR A 37 -8.65 -1.78 11.98
CA THR A 37 -9.21 -0.73 12.85
C THR A 37 -10.47 -1.17 13.59
N ALA A 38 -10.92 -2.42 13.42
CA ALA A 38 -12.13 -2.98 14.01
C ALA A 38 -11.94 -3.75 15.34
N PRO A 39 -10.80 -3.65 16.05
CA PRO A 39 -10.72 -4.30 17.35
C PRO A 39 -11.79 -3.71 18.29
N GLU A 40 -12.27 -4.54 19.20
CA GLU A 40 -13.15 -4.10 20.28
C GLU A 40 -12.55 -2.90 21.00
N VAL A 41 -13.40 -2.04 21.58
CA VAL A 41 -12.94 -0.85 22.31
C VAL A 41 -11.91 -1.25 23.38
N GLY A 42 -10.68 -0.72 23.25
CA GLY A 42 -9.56 -1.03 24.14
C GLY A 42 -8.64 -2.14 23.68
N ALA A 43 -8.92 -2.86 22.59
CA ALA A 43 -7.99 -3.78 21.98
C ALA A 43 -6.90 -3.03 21.20
N LYS A 44 -5.68 -3.61 21.13
CA LYS A 44 -4.61 -3.08 20.27
C LYS A 44 -4.98 -3.36 18.80
N ALA A 45 -4.84 -2.37 17.94
CA ALA A 45 -5.00 -2.57 16.50
C ALA A 45 -3.99 -3.64 16.02
N GLU A 46 -4.48 -4.54 15.18
CA GLU A 46 -3.61 -5.51 14.51
C GLU A 46 -2.99 -4.84 13.28
N GLU A 47 -1.71 -5.06 13.08
CA GLU A 47 -0.98 -4.52 11.93
C GLU A 47 -0.20 -5.61 11.21
N SER A 48 -0.19 -5.52 9.88
CA SER A 48 0.71 -6.26 9.01
C SER A 48 1.60 -5.27 8.28
N VAL A 49 2.87 -5.59 8.13
CA VAL A 49 3.86 -4.68 7.56
C VAL A 49 4.69 -5.40 6.51
N TRP A 50 4.89 -4.74 5.36
CA TRP A 50 5.86 -5.12 4.35
C TRP A 50 6.92 -4.02 4.21
N TYR A 51 8.19 -4.37 4.37
CA TYR A 51 9.33 -3.47 4.22
C TYR A 51 10.01 -3.66 2.85
N PHE A 52 10.12 -2.58 2.07
CA PHE A 52 10.69 -2.64 0.71
C PHE A 52 12.22 -2.63 0.67
N GLY A 53 12.89 -2.17 1.71
CA GLY A 53 14.35 -2.08 1.78
C GLY A 53 14.86 -0.66 2.01
N GLU A 54 16.16 -0.53 2.36
CA GLU A 54 16.75 0.75 2.81
C GLU A 54 16.74 1.84 1.73
N ARG A 55 16.80 1.48 0.45
CA ARG A 55 16.86 2.41 -0.69
C ARG A 55 15.61 2.40 -1.55
N CYS A 56 14.53 1.83 -1.03
CA CYS A 56 13.25 1.72 -1.71
C CYS A 56 12.24 2.65 -1.07
N PHE A 57 11.66 3.56 -1.85
CA PHE A 57 10.77 4.60 -1.38
C PHE A 57 9.41 4.45 -2.05
N MET A 58 8.41 4.08 -1.26
CA MET A 58 7.06 3.87 -1.76
C MET A 58 6.26 5.16 -1.85
N GLN A 59 5.36 5.19 -2.82
CA GLN A 59 4.32 6.20 -2.95
C GLN A 59 3.02 5.75 -2.23
N GLU A 60 1.95 6.52 -2.36
CA GLU A 60 0.66 6.22 -1.74
C GLU A 60 0.15 4.83 -2.18
N PRO A 61 -0.28 3.97 -1.23
CA PRO A 61 -0.89 2.68 -1.57
C PRO A 61 -2.31 2.88 -2.09
N ILE A 62 -2.62 2.29 -3.24
CA ILE A 62 -3.91 2.38 -3.91
C ILE A 62 -4.62 1.04 -3.82
N PHE A 63 -5.86 1.02 -3.32
CA PHE A 63 -6.67 -0.19 -3.27
C PHE A 63 -7.48 -0.36 -4.57
N ALA A 64 -7.37 -1.53 -5.19
CA ALA A 64 -8.14 -1.96 -6.34
C ALA A 64 -9.00 -3.17 -5.96
N ARG A 65 -10.33 -3.02 -5.98
CA ARG A 65 -11.26 -4.10 -5.61
C ARG A 65 -11.26 -5.21 -6.66
N LYS A 66 -11.31 -6.48 -6.22
CA LYS A 66 -11.61 -7.60 -7.12
C LYS A 66 -13.06 -7.49 -7.60
N PRO A 67 -13.36 -7.69 -8.91
CA PRO A 67 -14.73 -7.57 -9.43
C PRO A 67 -15.75 -8.46 -8.72
N THR A 68 -15.32 -9.63 -8.27
CA THR A 68 -16.14 -10.61 -7.54
C THR A 68 -15.95 -10.54 -6.03
N GLY A 69 -15.22 -9.55 -5.53
CA GLY A 69 -14.91 -9.43 -4.10
C GLY A 69 -16.15 -9.14 -3.27
N VAL A 70 -16.29 -9.83 -2.15
CA VAL A 70 -17.40 -9.71 -1.20
C VAL A 70 -16.94 -8.96 0.05
N ASP A 71 -15.77 -9.35 0.59
CA ASP A 71 -15.23 -8.75 1.81
C ASP A 71 -14.63 -7.36 1.53
N GLU A 72 -14.46 -6.58 2.59
CA GLU A 72 -13.88 -5.22 2.51
C GLU A 72 -12.47 -5.22 1.90
N ASP A 73 -11.66 -6.23 2.24
CA ASP A 73 -10.28 -6.40 1.77
C ASP A 73 -10.14 -7.39 0.60
N ASP A 74 -11.24 -7.75 -0.07
CA ASP A 74 -11.22 -8.51 -1.32
C ASP A 74 -10.73 -7.62 -2.47
N GLY A 75 -9.42 -7.49 -2.58
CA GLY A 75 -8.79 -6.60 -3.54
C GLY A 75 -7.29 -6.81 -3.66
N TYR A 76 -6.69 -5.86 -4.34
CA TYR A 76 -5.25 -5.72 -4.44
C TYR A 76 -4.83 -4.37 -3.89
N VAL A 77 -3.63 -4.29 -3.34
CA VAL A 77 -2.97 -3.01 -3.03
C VAL A 77 -1.84 -2.82 -4.03
N LEU A 78 -1.93 -1.71 -4.77
CA LEU A 78 -0.93 -1.31 -5.75
C LEU A 78 -0.05 -0.24 -5.13
N VAL A 79 1.26 -0.39 -5.30
CA VAL A 79 2.25 0.54 -4.76
C VAL A 79 3.35 0.77 -5.78
N VAL A 80 3.57 2.02 -6.17
CA VAL A 80 4.76 2.40 -6.92
C VAL A 80 5.92 2.60 -5.94
N VAL A 81 7.04 1.96 -6.22
CA VAL A 81 8.24 2.02 -5.39
C VAL A 81 9.42 2.49 -6.23
N ASN A 82 10.08 3.54 -5.78
CA ASN A 82 11.32 4.03 -6.37
C ASN A 82 12.50 3.31 -5.71
N ASP A 83 13.21 2.50 -6.47
CA ASP A 83 14.45 1.85 -6.05
C ASP A 83 15.65 2.72 -6.45
N ALA A 84 16.13 3.50 -5.49
CA ALA A 84 17.29 4.36 -5.70
C ALA A 84 18.62 3.57 -5.88
N GLY A 85 18.61 2.27 -5.61
CA GLY A 85 19.76 1.39 -5.87
C GLY A 85 19.88 1.03 -7.32
N ARG A 86 18.76 0.84 -8.02
CA ARG A 86 18.69 0.48 -9.44
C ARG A 86 18.37 1.64 -10.35
N ASP A 87 18.01 2.81 -9.79
CA ASP A 87 17.48 3.97 -10.52
C ASP A 87 16.27 3.60 -11.40
N LYS A 88 15.33 2.87 -10.81
CA LYS A 88 14.12 2.35 -11.45
C LYS A 88 12.91 2.50 -10.53
N SER A 89 11.75 2.48 -11.14
CA SER A 89 10.48 2.37 -10.43
C SER A 89 9.83 1.02 -10.72
N ASP A 90 9.29 0.41 -9.68
CA ASP A 90 8.51 -0.81 -9.77
C ASP A 90 7.06 -0.55 -9.34
N LEU A 91 6.12 -1.14 -10.05
CA LEU A 91 4.75 -1.29 -9.58
C LEU A 91 4.61 -2.65 -8.90
N HIS A 92 4.42 -2.64 -7.60
CA HIS A 92 4.12 -3.83 -6.80
C HIS A 92 2.62 -4.01 -6.64
N VAL A 93 2.15 -5.25 -6.76
CA VAL A 93 0.76 -5.64 -6.54
C VAL A 93 0.73 -6.65 -5.40
N PHE A 94 0.01 -6.32 -4.33
CA PHE A 94 -0.16 -7.19 -3.16
C PHE A 94 -1.58 -7.75 -3.11
N ASP A 95 -1.77 -8.96 -2.60
CA ASP A 95 -3.08 -9.38 -2.11
C ASP A 95 -3.42 -8.55 -0.86
N ALA A 96 -4.54 -7.83 -0.90
CA ALA A 96 -4.90 -6.93 0.18
C ALA A 96 -5.21 -7.63 1.51
N LYS A 97 -5.48 -8.93 1.49
CA LYS A 97 -5.68 -9.73 2.72
C LYS A 97 -4.37 -10.07 3.41
N LYS A 98 -3.26 -10.21 2.64
CA LYS A 98 -2.00 -10.80 3.11
C LYS A 98 -0.78 -10.02 2.59
N ILE A 99 -0.69 -8.74 2.94
CA ILE A 99 0.44 -7.92 2.47
C ILE A 99 1.79 -8.42 2.99
N GLU A 100 1.79 -9.10 4.15
CA GLU A 100 2.98 -9.68 4.78
C GLU A 100 3.63 -10.81 3.97
N ASP A 101 2.87 -11.47 3.10
CA ASP A 101 3.40 -12.52 2.20
C ASP A 101 4.22 -11.93 1.02
N GLY A 102 4.21 -10.61 0.87
CA GLY A 102 4.89 -9.89 -0.19
C GLY A 102 4.04 -9.70 -1.45
N PRO A 103 4.61 -9.07 -2.49
CA PRO A 103 3.89 -8.78 -3.72
C PRO A 103 3.60 -10.06 -4.51
N VAL A 104 2.36 -10.21 -4.98
CA VAL A 104 1.93 -11.29 -5.88
C VAL A 104 2.38 -11.05 -7.33
N ALA A 105 2.68 -9.79 -7.66
CA ALA A 105 3.28 -9.39 -8.93
C ALA A 105 4.13 -8.12 -8.77
N THR A 106 5.17 -8.01 -9.58
CA THR A 106 6.01 -6.81 -9.68
C THR A 106 6.26 -6.51 -11.15
N VAL A 107 6.02 -5.26 -11.54
CA VAL A 107 6.30 -4.76 -12.89
C VAL A 107 7.36 -3.68 -12.80
N THR A 108 8.54 -3.94 -13.34
CA THR A 108 9.57 -2.90 -13.47
C THR A 108 9.19 -1.96 -14.60
N LEU A 109 9.10 -0.68 -14.31
CA LEU A 109 8.77 0.36 -15.27
C LEU A 109 10.01 0.72 -16.10
N GLU A 110 9.79 1.13 -17.35
CA GLU A 110 10.89 1.52 -18.24
C GLU A 110 11.61 2.75 -17.71
N ASP A 111 10.83 3.71 -17.18
CA ASP A 111 11.34 4.98 -16.68
C ASP A 111 11.26 5.06 -15.16
N HIS A 112 12.16 5.87 -14.58
CA HIS A 112 12.05 6.32 -13.21
C HIS A 112 10.89 7.32 -13.09
N LEU A 113 9.89 6.99 -12.27
CA LEU A 113 8.79 7.90 -11.98
C LEU A 113 9.17 8.88 -10.86
N PRO A 114 8.86 10.17 -10.99
CA PRO A 114 9.05 11.09 -9.88
C PRO A 114 8.13 10.70 -8.71
N PRO A 115 8.49 11.04 -7.46
CA PRO A 115 7.62 10.86 -6.32
C PRO A 115 6.26 11.53 -6.55
N GLY A 116 5.19 10.74 -6.51
CA GLY A 116 3.80 11.22 -6.57
C GLY A 116 3.28 11.57 -5.18
N LEU A 117 2.24 12.41 -5.12
CA LEU A 117 1.57 12.75 -3.86
C LEU A 117 0.33 11.89 -3.66
N HIS A 118 -0.58 11.91 -4.63
CA HIS A 118 -1.84 11.17 -4.58
C HIS A 118 -2.11 10.46 -5.91
N GLY A 119 -2.80 9.32 -5.81
CA GLY A 119 -3.31 8.57 -6.94
C GLY A 119 -4.66 7.94 -6.60
N TYR A 120 -5.33 7.40 -7.61
CA TYR A 120 -6.56 6.64 -7.42
C TYR A 120 -6.67 5.52 -8.44
N TRP A 121 -7.44 4.51 -8.11
CA TRP A 121 -7.84 3.45 -9.03
C TRP A 121 -9.15 3.81 -9.72
N SER A 122 -9.22 3.63 -11.04
CA SER A 122 -10.44 3.75 -11.81
C SER A 122 -10.78 2.43 -12.47
N ASP A 123 -12.00 1.94 -12.26
CA ASP A 123 -12.53 0.76 -12.96
C ASP A 123 -12.95 1.10 -14.40
N VAL A 124 -12.92 2.38 -14.78
CA VAL A 124 -13.25 2.85 -16.13
C VAL A 124 -11.98 2.87 -16.95
N VAL A 125 -11.99 2.10 -18.06
CA VAL A 125 -10.94 2.16 -19.07
C VAL A 125 -11.11 3.46 -19.86
N HIS A 126 -10.18 4.36 -19.72
CA HIS A 126 -10.10 5.57 -20.53
C HIS A 126 -9.32 5.24 -21.81
N ALA A 127 -10.00 5.30 -22.96
CA ALA A 127 -9.39 5.09 -24.27
C ALA A 127 -8.72 6.38 -24.77
#